data_aee68f3b5f27a9fd95f73ade2e6cb6b8
#
_entry.id   aee68f3b5f27a9fd95f73ade2e6cb6b8
#
_cell.length_a   1.000
_cell.length_b   1.000
_cell.length_c   1.000
_cell.angle_alpha   90.00
_cell.angle_beta   90.00
_cell.angle_gamma   90.00
#
_symmetry.space_group_name_H-M   'P 1'
#
loop_
_entity.id
_entity.type
_entity.pdbx_description
1 polymer ?
#
loop_
_entity_poly.entity_id
_entity_poly.type
_entity_poly.pdbx_seq_one_letter_code
_entity_poly.pdbx_strand_id
1 'polypeptide(L)'
;MAAMTGIRDLKKRSSELFRKCWAEAAFISLLQMGLFLLFYAVIMLLGIITGALQTGSILPKFNSFPPNFIIGSVILILIYYISTAPLMLGIRWYYWHAAEENVMPVSSVFAGYRSTEYALSLIKLKVITDMRRLTPAIISAACMAVTISITKKLLTYQMSDTGAFLLKVGCAVVCGGLVLFFLISGMQYVPVGYLLADNPDAGADNIIKLSKKIVSKKYAYMMMLYASFIGWYVICIAGFPVLALIPYMYMTSAVFINDSIEQINSEITPESIENEQKQKENMPVG
;
A
#
# COMPACT_ATOMS: atom_id res chain seq x y z
N MET A 1 -6.64 11.95 27.56
CA MET A 1 -5.60 11.77 26.50
C MET A 1 -5.05 10.36 26.64
N ALA A 2 -5.52 9.40 25.83
CA ALA A 2 -4.88 8.09 25.77
C ALA A 2 -3.46 8.29 25.25
N ALA A 3 -2.46 7.89 26.04
CA ALA A 3 -1.06 8.05 25.69
C ALA A 3 -0.82 7.28 24.40
N MET A 4 -0.29 7.95 23.39
CA MET A 4 0.16 7.31 22.15
C MET A 4 1.14 6.22 22.52
N THR A 5 0.79 4.97 22.30
CA THR A 5 1.69 3.82 22.47
C THR A 5 2.95 4.08 21.67
N GLY A 6 4.12 3.98 22.29
CA GLY A 6 5.39 4.19 21.59
C GLY A 6 5.53 3.20 20.42
N ILE A 7 6.24 3.55 19.34
CA ILE A 7 6.49 2.63 18.21
C ILE A 7 7.05 1.28 18.69
N ARG A 8 7.84 1.31 19.76
CA ARG A 8 8.39 0.11 20.37
C ARG A 8 7.32 -0.79 20.97
N ASP A 9 6.36 -0.20 21.67
CA ASP A 9 5.27 -0.93 22.33
C ASP A 9 4.30 -1.49 21.29
N LEU A 10 3.97 -0.69 20.27
CA LEU A 10 3.18 -1.15 19.12
C LEU A 10 3.84 -2.35 18.43
N LYS A 11 5.15 -2.29 18.17
CA LYS A 11 5.90 -3.40 17.58
C LYS A 11 5.95 -4.63 18.49
N LYS A 12 6.08 -4.43 19.80
CA LYS A 12 6.07 -5.52 20.79
C LYS A 12 4.71 -6.22 20.76
N ARG A 13 3.61 -5.48 20.88
CA ARG A 13 2.24 -6.02 20.78
C ARG A 13 2.01 -6.75 19.45
N SER A 14 2.40 -6.14 18.34
CA SER A 14 2.30 -6.76 17.02
C SER A 14 3.11 -8.06 16.92
N SER A 15 4.29 -8.12 17.54
CA SER A 15 5.13 -9.32 17.58
C SER A 15 4.51 -10.43 18.41
N GLU A 16 3.86 -10.11 19.53
CA GLU A 16 3.16 -11.07 20.40
C GLU A 16 1.95 -11.66 19.67
N LEU A 17 1.16 -10.81 18.99
CA LEU A 17 0.03 -11.26 18.16
C LEU A 17 0.50 -12.10 16.96
N PHE A 18 1.55 -11.67 16.29
CA PHE A 18 2.14 -12.41 15.17
C PHE A 18 2.61 -13.81 15.58
N ARG A 19 3.17 -13.96 16.78
CA ARG A 19 3.59 -15.28 17.30
C ARG A 19 2.41 -16.24 17.48
N LYS A 20 1.21 -15.73 17.79
CA LYS A 20 -0.01 -16.55 17.96
C LYS A 20 -0.49 -17.13 16.63
N CYS A 21 -0.25 -16.45 15.50
CA CYS A 21 -0.72 -16.83 14.16
C CYS A 21 0.42 -16.96 13.12
N TRP A 22 1.65 -17.25 13.56
CA TRP A 22 2.81 -17.26 12.68
C TRP A 22 2.72 -18.29 11.54
N ALA A 23 2.13 -19.47 11.82
CA ALA A 23 2.01 -20.54 10.84
C ALA A 23 1.05 -20.16 9.71
N GLU A 24 -0.10 -19.59 10.07
CA GLU A 24 -1.10 -19.05 9.14
C GLU A 24 -0.52 -17.88 8.33
N ALA A 25 0.19 -16.99 9.00
CA ALA A 25 0.86 -15.84 8.39
C ALA A 25 1.94 -16.26 7.38
N ALA A 26 2.72 -17.29 7.72
CA ALA A 26 3.70 -17.89 6.82
C ALA A 26 3.03 -18.53 5.61
N PHE A 27 1.93 -19.27 5.81
CA PHE A 27 1.16 -19.85 4.73
C PHE A 27 0.60 -18.79 3.78
N ILE A 28 0.01 -17.71 4.31
CA ILE A 28 -0.50 -16.58 3.52
C ILE A 28 0.62 -15.94 2.68
N SER A 29 1.81 -15.78 3.27
CA SER A 29 2.97 -15.25 2.55
C SER A 29 3.47 -16.18 1.45
N LEU A 30 3.50 -17.47 1.71
CA LEU A 30 3.83 -18.49 0.70
C LEU A 30 2.81 -18.50 -0.43
N LEU A 31 1.53 -18.37 -0.11
CA LEU A 31 0.47 -18.26 -1.12
C LEU A 31 0.66 -17.03 -2.01
N GLN A 32 0.92 -15.86 -1.41
CA GLN A 32 1.19 -14.63 -2.17
C GLN A 32 2.42 -14.77 -3.06
N MET A 33 3.51 -15.32 -2.51
CA MET A 33 4.75 -15.55 -3.25
C MET A 33 4.55 -16.55 -4.39
N GLY A 34 3.82 -17.64 -4.13
CA GLY A 34 3.49 -18.65 -5.15
C GLY A 34 2.69 -18.08 -6.32
N LEU A 35 1.67 -17.27 -6.03
CA LEU A 35 0.90 -16.58 -7.05
C LEU A 35 1.74 -15.58 -7.85
N PHE A 36 2.63 -14.86 -7.19
CA PHE A 36 3.55 -13.94 -7.87
C PHE A 36 4.54 -14.69 -8.77
N LEU A 37 5.12 -15.80 -8.30
CA LEU A 37 6.04 -16.63 -9.08
C LEU A 37 5.33 -17.27 -10.28
N LEU A 38 4.11 -17.74 -10.10
CA LEU A 38 3.29 -18.27 -11.19
C LEU A 38 3.04 -17.19 -12.26
N PHE A 39 2.64 -16.01 -11.85
CA PHE A 39 2.43 -14.87 -12.73
C PHE A 39 3.71 -14.49 -13.47
N TYR A 40 4.84 -14.44 -12.76
CA TYR A 40 6.14 -14.17 -13.35
C TYR A 40 6.53 -15.24 -14.39
N ALA A 41 6.31 -16.50 -14.09
CA ALA A 41 6.57 -17.60 -15.02
C ALA A 41 5.73 -17.49 -16.31
N VAL A 42 4.45 -17.08 -16.18
CA VAL A 42 3.57 -16.86 -17.35
C VAL A 42 4.06 -15.69 -18.22
N ILE A 43 4.51 -14.60 -17.61
CA ILE A 43 5.09 -13.45 -18.37
C ILE A 43 6.40 -13.86 -19.07
N MET A 44 7.25 -14.66 -18.40
CA MET A 44 8.48 -15.15 -19.01
C MET A 44 8.17 -16.07 -20.20
N LEU A 45 7.18 -16.94 -20.07
CA LEU A 45 6.73 -17.81 -21.16
C LEU A 45 6.20 -16.97 -22.33
N LEU A 46 5.41 -15.95 -22.08
CA LEU A 46 4.96 -15.01 -23.11
C LEU A 46 6.15 -14.33 -23.80
N GLY A 47 7.17 -13.93 -23.03
CA GLY A 47 8.42 -13.32 -23.56
C GLY A 47 9.17 -14.26 -24.50
N ILE A 48 9.22 -15.57 -24.19
CA ILE A 48 9.82 -16.61 -25.05
C ILE A 48 9.00 -16.77 -26.35
N ILE A 49 7.68 -16.94 -26.22
CA ILE A 49 6.77 -17.16 -27.36
C ILE A 49 6.80 -15.99 -28.34
N THR A 50 6.87 -14.76 -27.84
CA THR A 50 6.88 -13.53 -28.67
C THR A 50 8.27 -13.16 -29.17
N GLY A 51 9.32 -13.88 -28.80
CA GLY A 51 10.69 -13.57 -29.14
C GLY A 51 11.27 -12.35 -28.43
N ALA A 52 10.55 -11.80 -27.43
CA ALA A 52 11.02 -10.69 -26.61
C ALA A 52 12.21 -11.11 -25.72
N LEU A 53 12.26 -12.37 -25.36
CA LEU A 53 13.21 -12.96 -24.42
C LEU A 53 14.15 -13.90 -25.15
N GLN A 54 15.46 -13.65 -25.04
CA GLN A 54 16.46 -14.52 -25.61
C GLN A 54 16.78 -15.67 -24.63
N THR A 55 16.57 -16.89 -25.07
CA THR A 55 16.96 -18.09 -24.35
C THR A 55 18.40 -18.44 -24.70
N GLY A 56 19.21 -18.78 -23.70
CA GLY A 56 20.62 -19.19 -23.90
C GLY A 56 21.64 -18.51 -22.99
N SER A 57 21.22 -17.61 -22.13
CA SER A 57 22.04 -17.06 -21.05
C SER A 57 21.46 -17.43 -19.69
N ILE A 58 22.31 -17.52 -18.66
CA ILE A 58 21.90 -17.85 -17.27
C ILE A 58 20.84 -16.86 -16.75
N LEU A 59 20.90 -15.60 -17.21
CA LEU A 59 19.88 -14.60 -16.93
C LEU A 59 19.17 -14.23 -18.23
N PRO A 60 17.84 -14.32 -18.28
CA PRO A 60 17.06 -13.94 -19.45
C PRO A 60 17.28 -12.46 -19.77
N LYS A 61 17.64 -12.18 -21.03
CA LYS A 61 17.82 -10.81 -21.52
C LYS A 61 16.67 -10.45 -22.45
N PHE A 62 16.02 -9.32 -22.17
CA PHE A 62 15.06 -8.74 -23.09
C PHE A 62 15.81 -8.02 -24.21
N ASN A 63 15.70 -8.51 -25.45
CA ASN A 63 16.34 -7.90 -26.62
C ASN A 63 15.47 -6.84 -27.27
N SER A 64 14.16 -7.02 -27.20
CA SER A 64 13.16 -6.12 -27.80
C SER A 64 11.84 -6.25 -27.06
N PHE A 65 10.99 -5.27 -27.20
CA PHE A 65 9.62 -5.30 -26.70
C PHE A 65 8.65 -5.26 -27.88
N PRO A 66 8.41 -6.40 -28.56
CA PRO A 66 7.49 -6.43 -29.69
C PRO A 66 6.06 -6.07 -29.21
N PRO A 67 5.23 -5.45 -30.07
CA PRO A 67 3.87 -5.03 -29.70
C PRO A 67 3.03 -6.14 -29.09
N ASN A 68 3.14 -7.36 -29.60
CA ASN A 68 2.43 -8.54 -29.11
C ASN A 68 2.81 -8.90 -27.66
N PHE A 69 4.09 -8.74 -27.29
CA PHE A 69 4.55 -8.92 -25.92
C PHE A 69 3.97 -7.84 -25.01
N ILE A 70 3.99 -6.57 -25.45
CA ILE A 70 3.47 -5.45 -24.65
C ILE A 70 1.97 -5.64 -24.39
N ILE A 71 1.20 -5.90 -25.45
CA ILE A 71 -0.27 -6.09 -25.35
C ILE A 71 -0.58 -7.31 -24.46
N GLY A 72 0.08 -8.44 -24.71
CA GLY A 72 -0.10 -9.65 -23.92
C GLY A 72 0.25 -9.45 -22.45
N SER A 73 1.34 -8.75 -22.15
CA SER A 73 1.74 -8.42 -20.77
C SER A 73 0.73 -7.53 -20.07
N VAL A 74 0.17 -6.51 -20.74
CA VAL A 74 -0.87 -5.65 -20.19
C VAL A 74 -2.13 -6.47 -19.86
N ILE A 75 -2.56 -7.34 -20.78
CA ILE A 75 -3.72 -8.21 -20.53
C ILE A 75 -3.46 -9.15 -19.33
N LEU A 76 -2.30 -9.78 -19.26
CA LEU A 76 -1.94 -10.65 -18.14
C LEU A 76 -1.88 -9.89 -16.80
N ILE A 77 -1.34 -8.68 -16.78
CA ILE A 77 -1.31 -7.82 -15.59
C ILE A 77 -2.74 -7.50 -15.14
N LEU A 78 -3.65 -7.17 -16.05
CA LEU A 78 -5.05 -6.89 -15.73
C LEU A 78 -5.75 -8.13 -15.17
N ILE A 79 -5.56 -9.30 -15.80
CA ILE A 79 -6.13 -10.57 -15.31
C ILE A 79 -5.61 -10.87 -13.91
N TYR A 80 -4.29 -10.77 -13.69
CA TYR A 80 -3.68 -11.00 -12.39
C TYR A 80 -4.23 -10.04 -11.34
N TYR A 81 -4.32 -8.74 -11.66
CA TYR A 81 -4.83 -7.71 -10.75
C TYR A 81 -6.29 -7.99 -10.35
N ILE A 82 -7.15 -8.30 -11.31
CA ILE A 82 -8.57 -8.60 -11.08
C ILE A 82 -8.70 -9.89 -10.25
N SER A 83 -7.97 -10.93 -10.62
CA SER A 83 -8.04 -12.23 -9.94
C SER A 83 -7.52 -12.18 -8.51
N THR A 84 -6.50 -11.39 -8.22
CA THR A 84 -5.90 -11.32 -6.88
C THR A 84 -6.52 -10.24 -5.99
N ALA A 85 -7.35 -9.34 -6.53
CA ALA A 85 -7.94 -8.25 -5.76
C ALA A 85 -8.76 -8.71 -4.55
N PRO A 86 -9.70 -9.69 -4.66
CA PRO A 86 -10.46 -10.18 -3.49
C PRO A 86 -9.56 -10.88 -2.48
N LEU A 87 -8.53 -11.61 -2.95
CA LEU A 87 -7.55 -12.28 -2.08
C LEU A 87 -6.76 -11.26 -1.23
N MET A 88 -6.26 -10.20 -1.85
CA MET A 88 -5.50 -9.16 -1.16
C MET A 88 -6.33 -8.44 -0.10
N LEU A 89 -7.63 -8.25 -0.34
CA LEU A 89 -8.56 -7.71 0.65
C LEU A 89 -8.85 -8.72 1.76
N GLY A 90 -9.05 -9.99 1.42
CA GLY A 90 -9.20 -11.07 2.39
C GLY A 90 -7.99 -11.24 3.31
N ILE A 91 -6.77 -11.08 2.78
CA ILE A 91 -5.54 -11.09 3.59
C ILE A 91 -5.54 -9.93 4.60
N ARG A 92 -5.92 -8.72 4.19
CA ARG A 92 -6.00 -7.58 5.10
C ARG A 92 -7.08 -7.77 6.15
N TRP A 93 -8.23 -8.33 5.77
CA TRP A 93 -9.30 -8.69 6.67
C TRP A 93 -8.85 -9.71 7.72
N TYR A 94 -8.07 -10.73 7.30
CA TYR A 94 -7.47 -11.69 8.23
C TYR A 94 -6.59 -11.00 9.28
N TYR A 95 -5.65 -10.13 8.84
CA TYR A 95 -4.76 -9.42 9.78
C TYR A 95 -5.49 -8.40 10.64
N TRP A 96 -6.58 -7.83 10.14
CA TRP A 96 -7.45 -6.95 10.91
C TRP A 96 -8.02 -7.67 12.13
N HIS A 97 -8.68 -8.81 11.90
CA HIS A 97 -9.27 -9.60 12.99
C HIS A 97 -8.21 -10.22 13.90
N ALA A 98 -7.08 -10.65 13.35
CA ALA A 98 -5.97 -11.14 14.16
C ALA A 98 -5.39 -10.05 15.07
N ALA A 99 -5.44 -8.78 14.68
CA ALA A 99 -5.04 -7.65 15.52
C ALA A 99 -6.05 -7.38 16.67
N GLU A 100 -7.31 -7.78 16.50
CA GLU A 100 -8.37 -7.77 17.53
C GLU A 100 -8.35 -9.02 18.42
N GLU A 101 -7.28 -9.83 18.35
CA GLU A 101 -7.15 -11.12 19.05
C GLU A 101 -8.18 -12.18 18.62
N ASN A 102 -8.90 -11.95 17.56
CA ASN A 102 -9.85 -12.87 16.98
C ASN A 102 -9.18 -13.73 15.92
N VAL A 103 -8.64 -14.88 16.32
CA VAL A 103 -7.90 -15.79 15.41
C VAL A 103 -8.89 -16.45 14.45
N MET A 104 -8.81 -16.05 13.19
CA MET A 104 -9.62 -16.61 12.12
C MET A 104 -8.88 -17.78 11.41
N PRO A 105 -9.61 -18.76 10.88
CA PRO A 105 -8.97 -19.82 10.07
C PRO A 105 -8.41 -19.21 8.77
N VAL A 106 -7.32 -19.77 8.25
CA VAL A 106 -6.66 -19.31 7.00
C VAL A 106 -7.64 -19.26 5.81
N SER A 107 -8.64 -20.14 5.78
CA SER A 107 -9.68 -20.13 4.75
C SER A 107 -10.45 -18.82 4.65
N SER A 108 -10.48 -18.02 5.72
CA SER A 108 -11.13 -16.71 5.75
C SER A 108 -10.52 -15.71 4.75
N VAL A 109 -9.25 -15.90 4.36
CA VAL A 109 -8.59 -15.12 3.31
C VAL A 109 -9.32 -15.20 1.97
N PHE A 110 -10.01 -16.33 1.72
CA PHE A 110 -10.80 -16.55 0.50
C PHE A 110 -12.26 -16.09 0.62
N ALA A 111 -12.65 -15.48 1.74
CA ALA A 111 -14.02 -14.97 1.94
C ALA A 111 -14.46 -13.99 0.84
N GLY A 112 -13.52 -13.26 0.24
CA GLY A 112 -13.77 -12.37 -0.90
C GLY A 112 -14.31 -13.06 -2.16
N TYR A 113 -14.16 -14.39 -2.26
CA TYR A 113 -14.65 -15.19 -3.41
C TYR A 113 -15.95 -15.95 -3.08
N ARG A 114 -16.59 -15.69 -1.94
CA ARG A 114 -17.79 -16.42 -1.49
C ARG A 114 -18.95 -16.30 -2.48
N SER A 115 -19.11 -15.15 -3.14
CA SER A 115 -20.05 -14.96 -4.23
C SER A 115 -19.46 -14.09 -5.32
N THR A 116 -19.92 -14.26 -6.56
CA THR A 116 -19.46 -13.46 -7.70
C THR A 116 -19.79 -11.98 -7.50
N GLU A 117 -20.99 -11.68 -6.99
CA GLU A 117 -21.43 -10.30 -6.73
C GLU A 117 -20.55 -9.61 -5.69
N TYR A 118 -20.23 -10.31 -4.60
CA TYR A 118 -19.34 -9.79 -3.56
C TYR A 118 -17.93 -9.56 -4.09
N ALA A 119 -17.37 -10.52 -4.84
CA ALA A 119 -16.05 -10.38 -5.46
C ALA A 119 -15.99 -9.18 -6.43
N LEU A 120 -17.02 -9.00 -7.27
CA LEU A 120 -17.09 -7.85 -8.18
C LEU A 120 -17.20 -6.51 -7.43
N SER A 121 -17.96 -6.46 -6.34
CA SER A 121 -18.04 -5.28 -5.47
C SER A 121 -16.67 -4.92 -4.90
N LEU A 122 -15.95 -5.90 -4.35
CA LEU A 122 -14.59 -5.70 -3.83
C LEU A 122 -13.60 -5.24 -4.90
N ILE A 123 -13.65 -5.85 -6.11
CA ILE A 123 -12.81 -5.46 -7.24
C ILE A 123 -13.10 -4.00 -7.63
N LYS A 124 -14.38 -3.63 -7.79
CA LYS A 124 -14.80 -2.26 -8.13
C LYS A 124 -14.26 -1.24 -7.10
N LEU A 125 -14.46 -1.53 -5.81
CA LEU A 125 -13.99 -0.66 -4.74
C LEU A 125 -12.48 -0.53 -4.73
N LYS A 126 -11.75 -1.66 -4.90
CA LYS A 126 -10.30 -1.68 -4.97
C LYS A 126 -9.79 -0.87 -6.18
N VAL A 127 -10.39 -1.04 -7.35
CA VAL A 127 -10.03 -0.26 -8.56
C VAL A 127 -10.19 1.24 -8.31
N ILE A 128 -11.33 1.68 -7.76
CA ILE A 128 -11.57 3.09 -7.46
C ILE A 128 -10.51 3.64 -6.49
N THR A 129 -10.20 2.90 -5.44
CA THR A 129 -9.21 3.33 -4.43
C THR A 129 -7.79 3.37 -4.99
N ASP A 130 -7.41 2.37 -5.79
CA ASP A 130 -6.08 2.29 -6.40
C ASP A 130 -5.91 3.35 -7.50
N MET A 131 -6.94 3.66 -8.29
CA MET A 131 -6.94 4.77 -9.24
C MET A 131 -6.69 6.11 -8.54
N ARG A 132 -7.36 6.37 -7.42
CA ARG A 132 -7.12 7.59 -6.63
C ARG A 132 -5.72 7.64 -6.01
N ARG A 133 -5.18 6.49 -5.60
CA ARG A 133 -3.82 6.37 -5.10
C ARG A 133 -2.77 6.61 -6.19
N LEU A 134 -3.04 6.19 -7.43
CA LEU A 134 -2.14 6.37 -8.57
C LEU A 134 -2.04 7.83 -9.02
N THR A 135 -3.08 8.65 -8.80
CA THR A 135 -3.09 10.06 -9.22
C THR A 135 -1.85 10.83 -8.71
N PRO A 136 -1.52 10.88 -7.41
CA PRO A 136 -0.31 11.58 -6.95
C PRO A 136 0.99 10.92 -7.46
N ALA A 137 0.99 9.61 -7.69
CA ALA A 137 2.14 8.90 -8.27
C ALA A 137 2.41 9.35 -9.71
N ILE A 138 1.38 9.42 -10.53
CA ILE A 138 1.47 9.87 -11.93
C ILE A 138 1.93 11.32 -11.99
N ILE A 139 1.36 12.19 -11.16
CA ILE A 139 1.77 13.61 -11.08
C ILE A 139 3.24 13.72 -10.70
N SER A 140 3.68 13.02 -9.64
CA SER A 140 5.08 13.03 -9.20
C SER A 140 6.02 12.51 -10.28
N ALA A 141 5.67 11.41 -10.95
CA ALA A 141 6.47 10.84 -12.03
C ALA A 141 6.59 11.79 -13.23
N ALA A 142 5.47 12.42 -13.63
CA ALA A 142 5.47 13.41 -14.71
C ALA A 142 6.33 14.64 -14.35
N CYS A 143 6.20 15.18 -13.15
CA CYS A 143 7.02 16.29 -12.69
C CYS A 143 8.51 15.93 -12.64
N MET A 144 8.87 14.72 -12.18
CA MET A 144 10.25 14.24 -12.20
C MET A 144 10.79 14.12 -13.62
N ALA A 145 10.02 13.55 -14.54
CA ALA A 145 10.44 13.42 -15.95
C ALA A 145 10.69 14.78 -16.60
N VAL A 146 9.82 15.75 -16.34
CA VAL A 146 9.98 17.14 -16.81
C VAL A 146 11.24 17.79 -16.22
N THR A 147 11.41 17.68 -14.89
CA THR A 147 12.58 18.24 -14.18
C THR A 147 13.90 17.67 -14.74
N ILE A 148 13.98 16.35 -14.90
CA ILE A 148 15.16 15.68 -15.44
C ILE A 148 15.41 16.10 -16.90
N SER A 149 14.36 16.22 -17.72
CA SER A 149 14.47 16.63 -19.12
C SER A 149 14.97 18.06 -19.27
N ILE A 150 14.44 18.99 -18.45
CA ILE A 150 14.89 20.39 -18.41
C ILE A 150 16.35 20.45 -17.97
N THR A 151 16.71 19.74 -16.90
CA THR A 151 18.08 19.70 -16.38
C THR A 151 19.06 19.18 -17.42
N LYS A 152 18.73 18.09 -18.13
CA LYS A 152 19.56 17.57 -19.24
C LYS A 152 19.74 18.60 -20.33
N LYS A 153 18.67 19.28 -20.74
CA LYS A 153 18.73 20.33 -21.78
C LYS A 153 19.58 21.51 -21.34
N LEU A 154 19.45 21.98 -20.11
CA LEU A 154 20.26 23.08 -19.58
C LEU A 154 21.75 22.72 -19.47
N LEU A 155 22.09 21.47 -19.14
CA LEU A 155 23.48 21.00 -19.08
C LEU A 155 24.16 20.91 -20.46
N THR A 156 23.40 20.98 -21.57
CA THR A 156 23.97 21.04 -22.91
C THR A 156 24.49 22.43 -23.29
N TYR A 157 24.07 23.49 -22.55
CA TYR A 157 24.63 24.83 -22.74
C TYR A 157 25.99 24.92 -22.05
N GLN A 158 26.89 25.75 -22.57
CA GLN A 158 28.20 26.01 -21.97
C GLN A 158 28.02 26.72 -20.62
N MET A 159 27.94 25.94 -19.56
CA MET A 159 27.90 26.45 -18.20
C MET A 159 29.25 26.25 -17.52
N SER A 160 29.57 27.11 -16.52
CA SER A 160 30.70 26.87 -15.65
C SER A 160 30.49 25.57 -14.84
N ASP A 161 31.57 24.90 -14.44
CA ASP A 161 31.50 23.66 -13.64
C ASP A 161 30.69 23.85 -12.35
N THR A 162 30.84 25.02 -11.70
CA THR A 162 30.05 25.39 -10.53
C THR A 162 28.55 25.51 -10.84
N GLY A 163 28.20 26.11 -11.98
CA GLY A 163 26.81 26.23 -12.42
C GLY A 163 26.19 24.87 -12.72
N ALA A 164 26.92 23.99 -13.39
CA ALA A 164 26.47 22.63 -13.68
C ALA A 164 26.28 21.81 -12.40
N PHE A 165 27.17 21.96 -11.42
CA PHE A 165 27.03 21.32 -10.10
C PHE A 165 25.79 21.80 -9.36
N LEU A 166 25.58 23.11 -9.25
CA LEU A 166 24.38 23.67 -8.57
C LEU A 166 23.08 23.22 -9.24
N LEU A 167 23.05 23.15 -10.57
CA LEU A 167 21.88 22.67 -11.30
C LEU A 167 21.57 21.18 -11.00
N LYS A 168 22.59 20.32 -10.93
CA LYS A 168 22.42 18.92 -10.54
C LYS A 168 21.91 18.77 -9.11
N VAL A 169 22.46 19.53 -8.18
CA VAL A 169 22.01 19.54 -6.76
C VAL A 169 20.56 20.01 -6.68
N GLY A 170 20.20 21.11 -7.37
CA GLY A 170 18.82 21.60 -7.41
C GLY A 170 17.84 20.55 -7.97
N CYS A 171 18.21 19.88 -9.06
CA CYS A 171 17.42 18.77 -9.60
C CYS A 171 17.24 17.63 -8.60
N ALA A 172 18.30 17.22 -7.90
CA ALA A 172 18.24 16.17 -6.89
C ALA A 172 17.31 16.54 -5.72
N VAL A 173 17.36 17.78 -5.26
CA VAL A 173 16.49 18.30 -4.18
C VAL A 173 15.01 18.27 -4.62
N VAL A 174 14.71 18.75 -5.82
CA VAL A 174 13.33 18.73 -6.36
C VAL A 174 12.83 17.30 -6.52
N CYS A 175 13.62 16.42 -7.11
CA CYS A 175 13.25 15.01 -7.27
C CYS A 175 13.05 14.32 -5.91
N GLY A 176 13.91 14.60 -4.93
CA GLY A 176 13.77 14.11 -3.55
C GLY A 176 12.47 14.58 -2.91
N GLY A 177 12.11 15.85 -3.07
CA GLY A 177 10.83 16.42 -2.60
C GLY A 177 9.62 15.75 -3.25
N LEU A 178 9.67 15.46 -4.55
CA LEU A 178 8.60 14.75 -5.25
C LEU A 178 8.45 13.28 -4.79
N VAL A 179 9.56 12.60 -4.49
CA VAL A 179 9.53 11.25 -3.91
C VAL A 179 8.89 11.29 -2.51
N LEU A 180 9.27 12.24 -1.66
CA LEU A 180 8.66 12.42 -0.34
C LEU A 180 7.16 12.73 -0.46
N PHE A 181 6.75 13.60 -1.36
CA PHE A 181 5.33 13.88 -1.63
C PHE A 181 4.56 12.61 -2.04
N PHE A 182 5.15 11.78 -2.91
CA PHE A 182 4.55 10.50 -3.30
C PHE A 182 4.40 9.55 -2.10
N LEU A 183 5.44 9.41 -1.28
CA LEU A 183 5.41 8.55 -0.09
C LEU A 183 4.33 9.01 0.91
N ILE A 184 4.29 10.30 1.23
CA ILE A 184 3.30 10.87 2.14
C ILE A 184 1.88 10.68 1.60
N SER A 185 1.65 10.98 0.33
CA SER A 185 0.35 10.79 -0.33
C SER A 185 -0.08 9.32 -0.34
N GLY A 186 0.86 8.39 -0.53
CA GLY A 186 0.62 6.96 -0.51
C GLY A 186 0.17 6.43 0.86
N MET A 187 0.72 6.99 1.94
CA MET A 187 0.40 6.56 3.30
C MET A 187 -1.07 6.76 3.68
N GLN A 188 -1.75 7.77 3.12
CA GLN A 188 -3.17 8.03 3.36
C GLN A 188 -4.07 6.86 2.93
N TYR A 189 -3.58 6.02 2.02
CA TYR A 189 -4.34 4.90 1.46
C TYR A 189 -3.99 3.55 2.11
N VAL A 190 -3.07 3.51 3.06
CA VAL A 190 -2.73 2.25 3.75
C VAL A 190 -3.91 1.68 4.53
N PRO A 191 -4.65 2.47 5.35
CA PRO A 191 -5.81 1.98 6.07
C PRO A 191 -6.97 1.54 5.16
N VAL A 192 -7.08 2.13 3.95
CA VAL A 192 -8.20 1.86 3.04
C VAL A 192 -8.44 0.38 2.83
N GLY A 193 -7.37 -0.39 2.62
CA GLY A 193 -7.52 -1.82 2.34
C GLY A 193 -8.03 -2.65 3.52
N TYR A 194 -7.76 -2.23 4.76
CA TYR A 194 -8.27 -2.85 5.97
C TYR A 194 -9.73 -2.46 6.20
N LEU A 195 -10.02 -1.17 6.12
CA LEU A 195 -11.37 -0.62 6.26
C LEU A 195 -12.34 -1.15 5.19
N LEU A 196 -11.84 -1.31 3.97
CA LEU A 196 -12.62 -1.83 2.84
C LEU A 196 -12.96 -3.31 3.02
N ALA A 197 -12.03 -4.07 3.59
CA ALA A 197 -12.21 -5.48 3.86
C ALA A 197 -13.24 -5.71 4.97
N ASP A 198 -13.29 -4.82 5.96
CA ASP A 198 -14.21 -4.90 7.09
C ASP A 198 -15.63 -4.39 6.73
N ASN A 199 -15.73 -3.28 5.98
CA ASN A 199 -16.99 -2.63 5.63
C ASN A 199 -17.10 -2.35 4.12
N PRO A 200 -17.33 -3.36 3.27
CA PRO A 200 -17.41 -3.18 1.81
C PRO A 200 -18.60 -2.32 1.38
N ASP A 201 -19.67 -2.27 2.17
CA ASP A 201 -20.88 -1.51 1.87
C ASP A 201 -20.78 -0.01 2.19
N ALA A 202 -19.75 0.40 2.95
CA ALA A 202 -19.59 1.80 3.35
C ALA A 202 -19.25 2.76 2.18
N GLY A 203 -18.96 2.22 1.00
CA GLY A 203 -18.61 2.99 -0.20
C GLY A 203 -17.18 3.55 -0.17
N ALA A 204 -16.53 3.56 -1.34
CA ALA A 204 -15.12 3.94 -1.47
C ALA A 204 -14.81 5.36 -0.93
N ASP A 205 -15.73 6.32 -1.14
CA ASP A 205 -15.52 7.70 -0.72
C ASP A 205 -15.47 7.88 0.80
N ASN A 206 -16.36 7.20 1.51
CA ASN A 206 -16.42 7.25 2.97
C ASN A 206 -15.19 6.57 3.59
N ILE A 207 -14.80 5.42 3.04
CA ILE A 207 -13.61 4.69 3.48
C ILE A 207 -12.34 5.53 3.26
N ILE A 208 -12.20 6.20 2.11
CA ILE A 208 -11.06 7.06 1.83
C ILE A 208 -11.04 8.27 2.78
N LYS A 209 -12.20 8.89 3.05
CA LYS A 209 -12.30 10.00 4.01
C LYS A 209 -11.89 9.55 5.42
N LEU A 210 -12.37 8.40 5.87
CA LEU A 210 -12.01 7.83 7.18
C LEU A 210 -10.51 7.51 7.24
N SER A 211 -9.97 6.86 6.22
CA SER A 211 -8.54 6.57 6.11
C SER A 211 -7.68 7.84 6.21
N LYS A 212 -8.05 8.89 5.49
CA LYS A 212 -7.37 10.18 5.57
C LYS A 212 -7.48 10.79 6.96
N LYS A 213 -8.63 10.69 7.63
CA LYS A 213 -8.82 11.18 9.01
C LYS A 213 -7.92 10.42 10.00
N ILE A 214 -7.82 9.09 9.87
CA ILE A 214 -6.94 8.26 10.70
C ILE A 214 -5.48 8.67 10.55
N VAL A 215 -5.01 8.87 9.31
CA VAL A 215 -3.60 9.15 9.03
C VAL A 215 -3.25 10.61 9.27
N SER A 216 -4.16 11.57 9.01
CA SER A 216 -3.87 13.01 9.03
C SER A 216 -3.24 13.52 10.33
N LYS A 217 -3.68 12.99 11.48
CA LYS A 217 -3.13 13.34 12.79
C LYS A 217 -1.86 12.57 13.16
N LYS A 218 -1.49 11.53 12.40
CA LYS A 218 -0.46 10.54 12.77
C LYS A 218 0.57 10.29 11.66
N TYR A 219 0.71 11.19 10.69
CA TYR A 219 1.66 11.04 9.58
C TYR A 219 3.09 10.76 10.03
N ALA A 220 3.61 11.58 10.94
CA ALA A 220 4.98 11.43 11.42
C ALA A 220 5.19 10.06 12.10
N TYR A 221 4.21 9.63 12.90
CA TYR A 221 4.26 8.33 13.57
C TYR A 221 4.26 7.19 12.55
N MET A 222 3.38 7.25 11.56
CA MET A 222 3.30 6.25 10.51
C MET A 222 4.57 6.22 9.63
N MET A 223 5.13 7.39 9.31
CA MET A 223 6.42 7.47 8.62
C MET A 223 7.54 6.82 9.43
N MET A 224 7.65 7.11 10.72
CA MET A 224 8.65 6.51 11.60
C MET A 224 8.46 5.00 11.72
N LEU A 225 7.19 4.53 11.77
CA LEU A 225 6.88 3.11 11.80
C LEU A 225 7.41 2.40 10.54
N TYR A 226 7.08 2.92 9.34
CA TYR A 226 7.57 2.32 8.09
C TYR A 226 9.08 2.48 7.91
N ALA A 227 9.65 3.63 8.29
CA ALA A 227 11.09 3.85 8.28
C ALA A 227 11.84 2.82 9.15
N SER A 228 11.24 2.42 10.27
CA SER A 228 11.81 1.42 11.16
C SER A 228 11.90 0.00 10.56
N PHE A 229 11.26 -0.25 9.41
CA PHE A 229 11.39 -1.50 8.67
C PHE A 229 12.47 -1.45 7.59
N ILE A 230 13.06 -0.27 7.29
CA ILE A 230 14.07 -0.11 6.21
C ILE A 230 15.25 -1.08 6.43
N GLY A 231 15.74 -1.21 7.66
CA GLY A 231 16.81 -2.14 7.97
C GLY A 231 16.48 -3.61 7.66
N TRP A 232 15.21 -4.00 7.85
CA TRP A 232 14.74 -5.35 7.53
C TRP A 232 14.68 -5.61 6.03
N TYR A 233 14.36 -4.59 5.21
CA TYR A 233 14.39 -4.73 3.75
C TYR A 233 15.80 -5.06 3.24
N VAL A 234 16.85 -4.53 3.86
CA VAL A 234 18.23 -4.87 3.50
C VAL A 234 18.50 -6.36 3.76
N ILE A 235 18.02 -6.90 4.89
CA ILE A 235 18.16 -8.32 5.24
C ILE A 235 17.32 -9.18 4.28
N CYS A 236 16.19 -8.67 3.77
CA CYS A 236 15.35 -9.38 2.81
C CYS A 236 15.99 -9.62 1.44
N ILE A 237 17.10 -8.97 1.12
CA ILE A 237 17.91 -9.27 -0.09
C ILE A 237 18.35 -10.75 -0.08
N ALA A 238 18.51 -11.38 1.09
CA ALA A 238 18.76 -12.80 1.23
C ALA A 238 17.57 -13.72 0.91
N GLY A 239 16.38 -13.16 0.62
CA GLY A 239 15.17 -13.86 0.16
C GLY A 239 14.28 -14.39 1.28
N PHE A 240 14.74 -15.25 2.17
CA PHE A 240 13.96 -15.88 3.24
C PHE A 240 13.27 -14.92 4.22
N PRO A 241 13.90 -13.82 4.68
CA PRO A 241 13.27 -12.92 5.64
C PRO A 241 12.01 -12.22 5.13
N VAL A 242 11.80 -12.17 3.81
CA VAL A 242 10.59 -11.60 3.18
C VAL A 242 9.32 -12.30 3.68
N LEU A 243 9.36 -13.63 3.85
CA LEU A 243 8.23 -14.45 4.31
C LEU A 243 7.76 -14.08 5.73
N ALA A 244 8.65 -13.57 6.56
CA ALA A 244 8.32 -13.12 7.91
C ALA A 244 8.03 -11.61 7.95
N LEU A 245 8.75 -10.81 7.17
CA LEU A 245 8.65 -9.35 7.19
C LEU A 245 7.29 -8.87 6.66
N ILE A 246 6.84 -9.39 5.53
CA ILE A 246 5.58 -8.96 4.90
C ILE A 246 4.39 -9.17 5.85
N PRO A 247 4.15 -10.37 6.41
CA PRO A 247 3.03 -10.57 7.33
C PRO A 247 3.18 -9.79 8.62
N TYR A 248 4.39 -9.63 9.13
CA TYR A 248 4.65 -8.79 10.30
C TYR A 248 4.31 -7.31 10.05
N MET A 249 4.60 -6.79 8.86
CA MET A 249 4.18 -5.44 8.46
C MET A 249 2.66 -5.31 8.34
N TYR A 250 1.98 -6.32 7.79
CA TYR A 250 0.51 -6.32 7.75
C TYR A 250 -0.08 -6.30 9.16
N MET A 251 0.42 -7.15 10.05
CA MET A 251 -0.01 -7.18 11.46
C MET A 251 0.22 -5.84 12.16
N THR A 252 1.42 -5.28 12.01
CA THR A 252 1.77 -4.00 12.64
C THR A 252 0.91 -2.85 12.12
N SER A 253 0.59 -2.86 10.83
CA SER A 253 -0.32 -1.88 10.22
C SER A 253 -1.75 -2.03 10.74
N ALA A 254 -2.24 -3.27 10.90
CA ALA A 254 -3.57 -3.55 11.44
C ALA A 254 -3.69 -3.06 12.89
N VAL A 255 -2.72 -3.39 13.76
CA VAL A 255 -2.69 -2.92 15.16
C VAL A 255 -2.67 -1.39 15.22
N PHE A 256 -1.84 -0.73 14.41
CA PHE A 256 -1.80 0.74 14.34
C PHE A 256 -3.15 1.34 13.94
N ILE A 257 -3.85 0.75 12.99
CA ILE A 257 -5.13 1.26 12.49
C ILE A 257 -6.21 1.06 13.57
N ASN A 258 -6.27 -0.11 14.22
CA ASN A 258 -7.19 -0.39 15.32
C ASN A 258 -7.00 0.60 16.48
N ASP A 259 -5.77 0.75 16.99
CA ASP A 259 -5.46 1.73 18.04
C ASP A 259 -5.85 3.16 17.64
N SER A 260 -5.77 3.46 16.34
CA SER A 260 -6.14 4.78 15.81
C SER A 260 -7.64 5.01 15.76
N ILE A 261 -8.42 3.98 15.45
CA ILE A 261 -9.89 4.04 15.45
C ILE A 261 -10.42 4.12 16.87
N GLU A 262 -9.87 3.34 17.80
CA GLU A 262 -10.24 3.41 19.21
C GLU A 262 -10.04 4.82 19.78
N GLN A 263 -8.92 5.47 19.42
CA GLN A 263 -8.67 6.85 19.83
C GLN A 263 -9.66 7.84 19.21
N ILE A 264 -10.00 7.69 17.93
CA ILE A 264 -10.99 8.55 17.29
C ILE A 264 -12.35 8.38 17.93
N ASN A 265 -12.74 7.14 18.24
CA ASN A 265 -14.00 6.83 18.88
C ASN A 265 -14.07 7.35 20.34
N SER A 266 -12.94 7.31 21.07
CA SER A 266 -12.85 7.89 22.41
C SER A 266 -12.87 9.41 22.44
N GLU A 267 -12.41 10.08 21.35
CA GLU A 267 -12.53 11.53 21.18
C GLU A 267 -13.98 11.98 20.85
N ILE A 268 -14.79 11.07 20.28
CA ILE A 268 -16.25 11.28 20.05
C ILE A 268 -17.04 10.84 21.30
N THR A 269 -16.60 11.24 22.47
CA THR A 269 -17.22 10.87 23.75
C THR A 269 -18.58 11.61 23.94
N PRO A 270 -19.47 11.14 24.86
CA PRO A 270 -20.82 11.70 25.08
C PRO A 270 -20.88 13.23 25.23
N GLU A 271 -19.82 13.86 25.72
CA GLU A 271 -19.71 15.33 25.81
C GLU A 271 -19.79 16.05 24.46
N SER A 272 -19.27 15.47 23.38
CA SER A 272 -19.34 16.09 22.03
C SER A 272 -20.76 15.94 21.46
N ILE A 273 -21.42 14.82 21.74
CA ILE A 273 -22.82 14.57 21.33
C ILE A 273 -23.76 15.47 22.13
N GLU A 274 -23.52 15.64 23.43
CA GLU A 274 -24.29 16.53 24.29
C GLU A 274 -24.13 18.00 23.91
N ASN A 275 -22.93 18.40 23.53
CA ASN A 275 -22.67 19.77 23.04
C ASN A 275 -23.29 20.02 21.66
N GLU A 276 -23.29 19.04 20.73
CA GLU A 276 -24.00 19.16 19.44
C GLU A 276 -25.52 19.19 19.61
N GLN A 277 -26.07 18.44 20.57
CA GLN A 277 -27.49 18.49 20.90
C GLN A 277 -27.89 19.83 21.53
N LYS A 278 -27.14 20.35 22.49
CA LYS A 278 -27.33 21.68 23.06
C LYS A 278 -27.20 22.80 22.05
N GLN A 279 -26.31 22.65 21.05
CA GLN A 279 -26.16 23.63 20.00
C GLN A 279 -27.33 23.62 18.99
N LYS A 280 -27.90 22.44 18.71
CA LYS A 280 -29.12 22.30 17.89
C LYS A 280 -30.38 22.81 18.59
N GLU A 281 -30.45 22.64 19.90
CA GLU A 281 -31.58 23.11 20.73
C GLU A 281 -31.58 24.64 20.90
N ASN A 282 -30.40 25.24 20.83
CA ASN A 282 -30.24 26.70 20.93
C ASN A 282 -30.24 27.44 19.59
N MET A 283 -30.48 26.75 18.47
CA MET A 283 -30.69 27.44 17.20
C MET A 283 -32.10 28.01 17.13
N PRO A 284 -32.27 29.33 16.97
CA PRO A 284 -33.59 29.93 16.82
C PRO A 284 -34.24 29.38 15.56
N VAL A 285 -35.44 28.82 15.77
CA VAL A 285 -36.34 28.39 14.70
C VAL A 285 -36.79 29.66 13.98
N GLY A 286 -36.14 29.93 12.82
CA GLY A 286 -36.48 31.06 11.94
C GLY A 286 -37.57 30.68 10.95
#